data_9a5523079642e545273219e6c28ae7b1
#
_entry.id   9a5523079642e545273219e6c28ae7b1
#
_cell.length_a   1.000
_cell.length_b   1.000
_cell.length_c   1.000
_cell.angle_alpha   90.00
_cell.angle_beta   90.00
_cell.angle_gamma   90.00
#
_symmetry.space_group_name_H-M   'P 1'
#
loop_
_entity.id
_entity.type
_entity.pdbx_description
1 polymer ?
#
loop_
_entity_poly.entity_id
_entity_poly.type
_entity_poly.pdbx_seq_one_letter_code
_entity_poly.pdbx_strand_id
1 'polypeptide(L)'
;MTKTKRIAVAALALGTLLALTAGSGSATTQKKAAGKPIVIAMPLALTGVISFYDQPNLAGAQIAVAQINKKGGVLGRPLKIISADTKSDLGLISGVANSLLEKGANLMIPTLDYDFGGPSARAANAKKIPAISEAGDSRYGLQGIGRYLFNQFPSGSEAAIGATWAWSKGWRHPYLLEDPSISYSKTFSENFKYSWQKLGGQLAGEDTFMNSDQSIATQITKMKSLVDQKKVDFIWMGSYAPGGASATKQIRAAGIDLPIIGGAGFDGTFWLGAVPGLQNFYTIAGGVTSGGDPNKLRAAVYAAYKAKFGKEAPLGEQTLNGYSAVYAFKIAIERAKSIDGAKVVAQLEKFKNEKLPIGNITWTPKCHISKLRALPIITFVGNKEKFVAEVAPKPGILPPTLC
;
A
#
# COMPACT_ATOMS: atom_id res chain seq x y z
N MET A 1 -81.25 27.91 33.29
CA MET A 1 -81.65 27.89 34.73
C MET A 1 -80.66 27.09 35.53
N THR A 2 -80.18 27.69 36.59
CA THR A 2 -79.61 27.17 37.87
C THR A 2 -78.20 26.59 37.87
N LYS A 3 -77.38 27.38 38.41
CA LYS A 3 -76.77 27.61 39.74
C LYS A 3 -75.44 26.83 39.95
N THR A 4 -74.43 27.56 39.92
CA THR A 4 -73.31 27.74 40.88
C THR A 4 -73.17 26.74 42.04
N LYS A 5 -72.02 26.18 42.25
CA LYS A 5 -71.38 26.16 43.57
C LYS A 5 -69.84 26.10 43.46
N ARG A 6 -69.20 27.11 44.02
CA ARG A 6 -67.73 27.16 44.31
C ARG A 6 -67.50 26.36 45.59
N ILE A 7 -66.49 25.56 45.68
CA ILE A 7 -65.82 25.14 46.89
C ILE A 7 -64.32 25.33 46.72
N ALA A 8 -63.75 26.22 47.53
CA ALA A 8 -62.34 26.41 47.71
C ALA A 8 -61.84 25.41 48.78
N VAL A 9 -60.75 24.74 48.53
CA VAL A 9 -59.94 24.06 49.55
C VAL A 9 -58.48 24.40 49.36
N ALA A 10 -57.88 24.74 50.47
CA ALA A 10 -56.59 25.38 50.67
C ALA A 10 -55.37 24.52 50.28
N ALA A 11 -54.32 25.23 50.04
CA ALA A 11 -52.98 24.81 49.82
C ALA A 11 -52.30 24.06 50.96
N LEU A 12 -51.56 23.01 50.67
CA LEU A 12 -50.40 22.63 51.46
C LEU A 12 -49.22 22.45 50.54
N ALA A 13 -48.28 23.35 50.62
CA ALA A 13 -47.01 23.27 49.95
C ALA A 13 -46.09 22.27 50.65
N LEU A 14 -45.67 21.21 49.98
CA LEU A 14 -44.52 20.43 50.40
C LEU A 14 -43.43 20.61 49.32
N GLY A 15 -42.43 21.39 49.67
CA GLY A 15 -41.26 21.61 48.87
C GLY A 15 -40.37 20.34 48.87
N THR A 16 -40.23 19.71 47.73
CA THR A 16 -39.14 18.77 47.46
C THR A 16 -38.08 19.47 46.59
N LEU A 17 -36.96 19.84 47.21
CA LEU A 17 -35.74 20.24 46.51
C LEU A 17 -35.21 19.05 45.71
N LEU A 18 -35.43 19.03 44.40
CA LEU A 18 -34.64 18.20 43.48
C LEU A 18 -33.31 18.93 43.25
N ALA A 19 -32.24 18.43 43.87
CA ALA A 19 -30.88 18.80 43.52
C ALA A 19 -30.59 18.25 42.12
N LEU A 20 -30.63 19.10 41.12
CA LEU A 20 -30.02 18.83 39.79
C LEU A 20 -28.50 18.80 39.98
N THR A 21 -27.93 17.59 40.11
CA THR A 21 -26.50 17.39 39.85
C THR A 21 -26.25 17.61 38.36
N ALA A 22 -25.87 18.82 38.01
CA ALA A 22 -25.28 19.11 36.71
C ALA A 22 -23.98 18.29 36.59
N GLY A 23 -24.08 17.11 35.94
CA GLY A 23 -22.93 16.37 35.52
C GLY A 23 -22.09 17.25 34.58
N SER A 24 -20.98 17.77 35.08
CA SER A 24 -19.97 18.48 34.30
C SER A 24 -19.36 17.48 33.33
N GLY A 25 -20.04 17.19 32.23
CA GLY A 25 -19.44 16.57 31.06
C GLY A 25 -18.34 17.50 30.59
N SER A 26 -17.10 17.20 30.94
CA SER A 26 -15.93 17.86 30.36
C SER A 26 -15.97 17.63 28.84
N ALA A 27 -16.59 18.56 28.13
CA ALA A 27 -16.42 18.68 26.69
C ALA A 27 -14.92 18.94 26.48
N THR A 28 -14.18 17.91 26.15
CA THR A 28 -12.80 18.03 25.69
C THR A 28 -12.83 18.90 24.43
N THR A 29 -12.61 20.19 24.62
CA THR A 29 -12.45 21.15 23.52
C THR A 29 -11.30 20.64 22.66
N GLN A 30 -11.62 20.08 21.51
CA GLN A 30 -10.66 19.54 20.54
C GLN A 30 -9.78 20.71 20.07
N LYS A 31 -8.55 20.77 20.55
CA LYS A 31 -7.61 21.86 20.28
C LYS A 31 -7.39 21.94 18.78
N LYS A 32 -7.89 23.00 18.13
CA LYS A 32 -7.72 23.20 16.68
C LYS A 32 -6.24 23.44 16.38
N ALA A 33 -5.70 22.75 15.37
CA ALA A 33 -4.34 22.99 14.91
C ALA A 33 -4.21 24.43 14.39
N ALA A 34 -3.30 25.23 14.95
CA ALA A 34 -3.19 26.67 14.72
C ALA A 34 -1.82 27.14 14.21
N GLY A 35 -0.81 26.28 14.17
CA GLY A 35 0.55 26.64 13.72
C GLY A 35 0.70 26.66 12.20
N LYS A 36 1.85 27.15 11.71
CA LYS A 36 2.25 27.05 10.29
C LYS A 36 2.18 25.58 9.83
N PRO A 37 1.50 25.25 8.71
CA PRO A 37 1.35 23.88 8.25
C PRO A 37 2.67 23.14 8.11
N ILE A 38 2.66 21.82 8.37
CA ILE A 38 3.71 20.89 7.98
C ILE A 38 3.33 20.39 6.58
N VAL A 39 4.17 20.64 5.60
CA VAL A 39 3.85 20.42 4.19
C VAL A 39 4.43 19.09 3.71
N ILE A 40 3.58 18.24 3.14
CA ILE A 40 3.92 16.98 2.49
C ILE A 40 3.84 17.17 0.99
N ALA A 41 4.96 17.07 0.29
CA ALA A 41 5.01 17.05 -1.17
C ALA A 41 4.64 15.66 -1.71
N MET A 42 3.81 15.61 -2.72
CA MET A 42 3.43 14.39 -3.43
C MET A 42 3.57 14.60 -4.95
N PRO A 43 4.78 14.50 -5.50
CA PRO A 43 5.01 14.45 -6.94
C PRO A 43 4.57 13.06 -7.43
N LEU A 44 3.41 12.95 -8.04
CA LEU A 44 2.75 11.70 -8.36
C LEU A 44 2.39 11.62 -9.84
N ALA A 45 2.31 10.42 -10.39
CA ALA A 45 1.72 10.16 -11.68
C ALA A 45 0.18 10.15 -11.55
N LEU A 46 -0.46 11.31 -11.61
CA LEU A 46 -1.91 11.43 -11.51
C LEU A 46 -2.62 11.18 -12.84
N THR A 47 -1.87 11.23 -13.94
CA THR A 47 -2.28 10.81 -15.29
C THR A 47 -1.21 9.92 -15.92
N GLY A 48 -1.53 9.26 -17.05
CA GLY A 48 -0.62 8.36 -17.74
C GLY A 48 -0.67 6.91 -17.21
N VAL A 49 0.31 6.10 -17.63
CA VAL A 49 0.26 4.63 -17.55
C VAL A 49 0.24 4.05 -16.14
N ILE A 50 0.77 4.76 -15.12
CA ILE A 50 0.78 4.28 -13.73
C ILE A 50 -0.14 5.09 -12.80
N SER A 51 -0.99 5.95 -13.35
CA SER A 51 -1.85 6.84 -12.55
C SER A 51 -2.82 6.08 -11.64
N PHE A 52 -3.27 4.91 -12.05
CA PHE A 52 -4.18 4.10 -11.24
C PHE A 52 -3.53 3.51 -9.98
N TYR A 53 -2.20 3.51 -9.87
CA TYR A 53 -1.50 3.21 -8.62
C TYR A 53 -1.35 4.46 -7.73
N ASP A 54 -0.99 5.60 -8.30
CA ASP A 54 -0.71 6.81 -7.53
C ASP A 54 -1.95 7.55 -7.03
N GLN A 55 -3.07 7.50 -7.76
CA GLN A 55 -4.32 8.12 -7.29
C GLN A 55 -4.82 7.56 -5.96
N PRO A 56 -4.86 6.22 -5.72
CA PRO A 56 -5.20 5.66 -4.41
C PRO A 56 -4.19 6.02 -3.31
N ASN A 57 -2.90 6.14 -3.65
CA ASN A 57 -1.85 6.60 -2.75
C ASN A 57 -2.15 8.03 -2.22
N LEU A 58 -2.47 8.95 -3.14
CA LEU A 58 -2.90 10.30 -2.77
C LEU A 58 -4.16 10.29 -1.90
N ALA A 59 -5.15 9.49 -2.28
CA ALA A 59 -6.41 9.38 -1.54
C ALA A 59 -6.20 8.89 -0.10
N GLY A 60 -5.36 7.86 0.10
CA GLY A 60 -4.97 7.36 1.41
C GLY A 60 -4.30 8.43 2.27
N ALA A 61 -3.35 9.16 1.70
CA ALA A 61 -2.68 10.29 2.37
C ALA A 61 -3.66 11.40 2.77
N GLN A 62 -4.61 11.75 1.90
CA GLN A 62 -5.64 12.75 2.18
C GLN A 62 -6.58 12.33 3.33
N ILE A 63 -6.92 11.04 3.44
CA ILE A 63 -7.71 10.51 4.55
C ILE A 63 -6.92 10.66 5.85
N ALA A 64 -5.66 10.23 5.88
CA ALA A 64 -4.81 10.33 7.06
C ALA A 64 -4.63 11.77 7.51
N VAL A 65 -4.33 12.70 6.60
CA VAL A 65 -4.19 14.14 6.89
C VAL A 65 -5.47 14.70 7.49
N ALA A 66 -6.63 14.39 6.92
CA ALA A 66 -7.91 14.86 7.46
C ALA A 66 -8.16 14.35 8.88
N GLN A 67 -7.91 13.07 9.14
CA GLN A 67 -8.08 12.47 10.47
C GLN A 67 -7.12 13.04 11.51
N ILE A 68 -5.85 13.26 11.14
CA ILE A 68 -4.84 13.85 12.03
C ILE A 68 -5.18 15.31 12.32
N ASN A 69 -5.54 16.09 11.32
CA ASN A 69 -5.91 17.50 11.49
C ASN A 69 -7.16 17.66 12.36
N LYS A 70 -8.15 16.78 12.21
CA LYS A 70 -9.33 16.73 13.08
C LYS A 70 -8.97 16.53 14.55
N LYS A 71 -7.84 15.84 14.84
CA LYS A 71 -7.34 15.58 16.20
C LYS A 71 -6.34 16.64 16.71
N GLY A 72 -6.19 17.78 16.02
CA GLY A 72 -5.30 18.87 16.43
C GLY A 72 -3.96 18.90 15.71
N GLY A 73 -3.80 18.12 14.64
CA GLY A 73 -2.58 18.10 13.82
C GLY A 73 -1.41 17.38 14.48
N VAL A 74 -0.19 17.76 14.08
CA VAL A 74 1.07 17.23 14.60
C VAL A 74 1.83 18.37 15.31
N LEU A 75 2.16 18.22 16.58
CA LEU A 75 2.72 19.28 17.42
C LEU A 75 1.87 20.57 17.40
N GLY A 76 0.54 20.46 17.31
CA GLY A 76 -0.38 21.59 17.23
C GLY A 76 -0.41 22.28 15.85
N ARG A 77 0.22 21.71 14.83
CA ARG A 77 0.31 22.25 13.47
C ARG A 77 -0.49 21.36 12.50
N PRO A 78 -1.27 21.94 11.57
CA PRO A 78 -1.97 21.13 10.58
C PRO A 78 -0.98 20.54 9.57
N LEU A 79 -1.29 19.34 9.07
CA LEU A 79 -0.65 18.77 7.89
C LEU A 79 -1.30 19.33 6.62
N LYS A 80 -0.51 19.60 5.59
CA LYS A 80 -0.98 20.03 4.27
C LYS A 80 -0.28 19.22 3.18
N ILE A 81 -1.07 18.62 2.29
CA ILE A 81 -0.55 18.01 1.06
C ILE A 81 -0.46 19.08 -0.02
N ILE A 82 0.65 19.08 -0.75
CA ILE A 82 0.81 19.73 -2.04
C ILE A 82 1.17 18.65 -3.05
N SER A 83 0.40 18.49 -4.11
CA SER A 83 0.63 17.48 -5.15
C SER A 83 0.77 18.13 -6.52
N ALA A 84 1.49 17.46 -7.41
CA ALA A 84 1.58 17.83 -8.81
C ALA A 84 1.74 16.57 -9.66
N ASP A 85 1.19 16.62 -10.87
CA ASP A 85 1.14 15.50 -11.81
C ASP A 85 2.45 15.40 -12.60
N THR A 86 3.12 14.24 -12.51
CA THR A 86 4.28 13.89 -13.33
C THR A 86 3.88 13.27 -14.68
N LYS A 87 2.59 12.99 -14.90
CA LYS A 87 1.99 12.45 -16.13
C LYS A 87 2.57 11.10 -16.56
N SER A 88 3.16 10.35 -15.64
CA SER A 88 3.98 9.14 -15.94
C SER A 88 5.10 9.44 -16.95
N ASP A 89 5.60 10.66 -17.01
CA ASP A 89 6.65 11.12 -17.92
C ASP A 89 7.97 11.26 -17.17
N LEU A 90 8.93 10.39 -17.50
CA LEU A 90 10.24 10.34 -16.84
C LEU A 90 11.01 11.66 -16.93
N GLY A 91 10.80 12.44 -18.00
CA GLY A 91 11.42 13.75 -18.21
C GLY A 91 10.90 14.84 -17.27
N LEU A 92 9.65 14.72 -16.81
CA LEU A 92 9.01 15.75 -15.96
C LEU A 92 9.26 15.55 -14.47
N ILE A 93 9.59 14.35 -14.01
CA ILE A 93 9.57 13.97 -12.59
C ILE A 93 10.46 14.88 -11.73
N SER A 94 11.71 15.07 -12.13
CA SER A 94 12.66 15.88 -11.36
C SER A 94 12.23 17.33 -11.26
N GLY A 95 11.71 17.91 -12.34
CA GLY A 95 11.21 19.30 -12.36
C GLY A 95 10.01 19.49 -11.45
N VAL A 96 9.04 18.56 -11.51
CA VAL A 96 7.85 18.56 -10.65
C VAL A 96 8.25 18.44 -9.18
N ALA A 97 9.14 17.50 -8.84
CA ALA A 97 9.61 17.30 -7.48
C ALA A 97 10.29 18.57 -6.93
N ASN A 98 11.22 19.16 -7.68
CA ASN A 98 11.94 20.38 -7.27
C ASN A 98 10.96 21.55 -7.05
N SER A 99 9.99 21.74 -7.94
CA SER A 99 8.95 22.78 -7.78
C SER A 99 8.15 22.63 -6.48
N LEU A 100 7.81 21.39 -6.08
CA LEU A 100 7.12 21.15 -4.81
C LEU A 100 8.05 21.37 -3.60
N LEU A 101 9.32 21.02 -3.70
CA LEU A 101 10.32 21.23 -2.64
C LEU A 101 10.55 22.73 -2.42
N GLU A 102 10.60 23.55 -3.47
CA GLU A 102 10.74 25.00 -3.41
C GLU A 102 9.52 25.69 -2.77
N LYS A 103 8.35 25.09 -2.85
CA LYS A 103 7.13 25.55 -2.14
C LYS A 103 7.18 25.27 -0.62
N GLY A 104 8.32 24.85 -0.09
CA GLY A 104 8.53 24.67 1.34
C GLY A 104 8.07 23.33 1.89
N ALA A 105 8.14 22.26 1.11
CA ALA A 105 7.87 20.91 1.60
C ALA A 105 8.82 20.53 2.74
N ASN A 106 8.28 19.92 3.79
CA ASN A 106 9.01 19.38 4.93
C ASN A 106 9.20 17.86 4.81
N LEU A 107 8.34 17.20 4.06
CA LEU A 107 8.23 15.75 3.90
C LEU A 107 7.84 15.45 2.45
N MET A 108 8.13 14.23 1.98
CA MET A 108 7.72 13.80 0.65
C MET A 108 7.15 12.38 0.66
N ILE A 109 6.10 12.17 -0.13
CA ILE A 109 5.62 10.85 -0.54
C ILE A 109 5.71 10.84 -2.08
N PRO A 110 6.82 10.34 -2.66
CA PRO A 110 6.98 10.28 -4.10
C PRO A 110 6.13 9.16 -4.71
N THR A 111 6.00 9.17 -6.03
CA THR A 111 5.43 8.07 -6.81
C THR A 111 5.99 6.74 -6.32
N LEU A 112 5.12 5.77 -6.14
CA LEU A 112 5.55 4.38 -5.97
C LEU A 112 6.27 3.92 -7.25
N ASP A 113 7.09 2.88 -7.14
CA ASP A 113 7.99 2.44 -8.20
C ASP A 113 9.30 3.23 -8.31
N TYR A 114 10.38 2.48 -8.56
CA TYR A 114 11.73 3.05 -8.62
C TYR A 114 11.96 3.92 -9.85
N ASP A 115 11.45 3.51 -11.01
CA ASP A 115 11.71 4.20 -12.26
C ASP A 115 11.01 5.57 -12.28
N PHE A 116 9.77 5.63 -11.79
CA PHE A 116 8.94 6.84 -11.74
C PHE A 116 9.09 7.66 -10.45
N GLY A 117 9.47 7.06 -9.33
CA GLY A 117 9.61 7.74 -8.04
C GLY A 117 11.06 8.12 -7.69
N GLY A 118 12.04 7.38 -8.22
CA GLY A 118 13.46 7.56 -7.89
C GLY A 118 13.99 8.98 -8.11
N PRO A 119 13.71 9.65 -9.23
CA PRO A 119 14.15 11.03 -9.43
C PRO A 119 13.62 11.99 -8.35
N SER A 120 12.34 11.86 -7.96
CA SER A 120 11.74 12.66 -6.88
C SER A 120 12.38 12.36 -5.52
N ALA A 121 12.60 11.07 -5.23
CA ALA A 121 13.22 10.65 -3.97
C ALA A 121 14.67 11.13 -3.87
N ARG A 122 15.45 11.13 -4.96
CA ARG A 122 16.81 11.71 -5.02
C ARG A 122 16.78 13.21 -4.77
N ALA A 123 15.84 13.95 -5.34
CA ALA A 123 15.68 15.37 -5.09
C ALA A 123 15.39 15.67 -3.61
N ALA A 124 14.50 14.90 -2.97
CA ALA A 124 14.22 15.03 -1.54
C ALA A 124 15.46 14.69 -0.68
N ASN A 125 16.16 13.60 -1.01
CA ASN A 125 17.38 13.19 -0.30
C ASN A 125 18.48 14.26 -0.36
N ALA A 126 18.70 14.89 -1.53
CA ALA A 126 19.67 15.96 -1.71
C ALA A 126 19.35 17.19 -0.83
N LYS A 127 18.07 17.48 -0.60
CA LYS A 127 17.60 18.56 0.28
C LYS A 127 17.39 18.13 1.74
N LYS A 128 17.79 16.93 2.11
CA LYS A 128 17.63 16.35 3.46
C LYS A 128 16.16 16.33 3.94
N ILE A 129 15.23 16.12 3.02
CA ILE A 129 13.80 16.03 3.29
C ILE A 129 13.42 14.55 3.39
N PRO A 130 12.86 14.10 4.53
CA PRO A 130 12.44 12.72 4.70
C PRO A 130 11.35 12.34 3.68
N ALA A 131 11.54 11.20 3.05
CA ALA A 131 10.60 10.63 2.10
C ALA A 131 10.20 9.21 2.51
N ILE A 132 8.94 8.86 2.33
CA ILE A 132 8.41 7.50 2.53
C ILE A 132 7.59 7.14 1.31
N SER A 133 7.86 5.96 0.74
CA SER A 133 7.07 5.42 -0.35
C SER A 133 7.14 3.89 -0.33
N GLU A 134 6.63 3.28 -1.37
CA GLU A 134 6.82 1.85 -1.65
C GLU A 134 7.41 1.68 -3.04
N ALA A 135 8.28 0.70 -3.19
CA ALA A 135 8.72 0.26 -4.51
C ALA A 135 9.25 -1.16 -4.41
N GLY A 136 9.03 -1.90 -5.47
CA GLY A 136 9.53 -3.24 -5.57
C GLY A 136 11.04 -3.35 -5.62
N ASP A 137 11.71 -2.37 -6.19
CA ASP A 137 13.16 -2.36 -6.35
C ASP A 137 13.88 -2.05 -5.02
N SER A 138 14.83 -2.89 -4.63
CA SER A 138 15.62 -2.71 -3.41
C SER A 138 16.51 -1.45 -3.42
N ARG A 139 16.79 -0.89 -4.60
CA ARG A 139 17.48 0.39 -4.74
C ARG A 139 16.63 1.57 -4.25
N TYR A 140 15.31 1.37 -4.08
CA TYR A 140 14.41 2.40 -3.55
C TYR A 140 14.45 2.46 -2.02
N GLY A 141 15.62 2.75 -1.49
CA GLY A 141 15.91 2.85 -0.07
C GLY A 141 17.30 3.44 0.19
N LEU A 142 17.88 3.13 1.33
CA LEU A 142 19.18 3.67 1.79
C LEU A 142 20.29 3.47 0.75
N GLN A 143 20.39 2.27 0.17
CA GLN A 143 21.51 1.87 -0.69
C GLN A 143 21.47 2.53 -2.08
N GLY A 144 20.28 2.81 -2.61
CA GLY A 144 20.15 3.34 -3.97
C GLY A 144 19.78 4.82 -4.05
N ILE A 145 19.03 5.34 -3.07
CA ILE A 145 18.59 6.74 -3.02
C ILE A 145 19.33 7.52 -1.93
N GLY A 146 19.46 6.92 -0.75
CA GLY A 146 20.16 7.57 0.36
C GLY A 146 19.32 7.63 1.65
N ARG A 147 19.92 8.23 2.69
CA ARG A 147 19.44 8.17 4.06
C ARG A 147 18.04 8.74 4.30
N TYR A 148 17.56 9.62 3.43
CA TYR A 148 16.28 10.29 3.65
C TYR A 148 15.09 9.58 3.00
N LEU A 149 15.29 8.41 2.35
CA LEU A 149 14.21 7.59 1.81
C LEU A 149 13.99 6.32 2.63
N PHE A 150 12.74 6.03 2.92
CA PHE A 150 12.25 4.82 3.59
C PHE A 150 11.25 4.09 2.69
N ASN A 151 11.41 2.77 2.53
CA ASN A 151 10.57 1.93 1.71
C ASN A 151 9.69 1.03 2.58
N GLN A 152 8.37 1.11 2.39
CA GLN A 152 7.39 0.32 3.13
C GLN A 152 7.16 -1.07 2.52
N PHE A 153 7.48 -1.27 1.21
CA PHE A 153 7.12 -2.48 0.49
C PHE A 153 8.12 -2.82 -0.64
N PRO A 154 9.12 -3.67 -0.40
CA PRO A 154 10.02 -4.12 -1.45
C PRO A 154 9.56 -5.42 -2.11
N SER A 155 9.71 -5.56 -3.44
CA SER A 155 9.37 -6.78 -4.18
C SER A 155 10.14 -8.02 -3.74
N GLY A 156 11.31 -7.85 -3.15
CA GLY A 156 12.07 -8.97 -2.62
C GLY A 156 11.38 -9.68 -1.45
N SER A 157 10.74 -8.93 -0.55
CA SER A 157 9.91 -9.51 0.52
C SER A 157 8.65 -10.15 -0.05
N GLU A 158 8.00 -9.49 -0.98
CA GLU A 158 6.82 -9.96 -1.68
C GLU A 158 7.09 -11.31 -2.37
N ALA A 159 8.17 -11.40 -3.14
CA ALA A 159 8.60 -12.62 -3.80
C ALA A 159 8.90 -13.77 -2.82
N ALA A 160 9.58 -13.47 -1.71
CA ALA A 160 9.85 -14.45 -0.66
C ALA A 160 8.56 -14.92 0.05
N ILE A 161 7.56 -14.04 0.21
CA ILE A 161 6.23 -14.39 0.74
C ILE A 161 5.53 -15.35 -0.21
N GLY A 162 5.47 -15.04 -1.50
CA GLY A 162 4.86 -15.90 -2.51
C GLY A 162 5.54 -17.25 -2.63
N ALA A 163 6.87 -17.26 -2.63
CA ALA A 163 7.66 -18.50 -2.62
C ALA A 163 7.38 -19.35 -1.37
N THR A 164 7.34 -18.73 -0.17
CA THR A 164 7.00 -19.39 1.08
C THR A 164 5.61 -20.01 1.03
N TRP A 165 4.64 -19.25 0.53
CA TRP A 165 3.25 -19.70 0.44
C TRP A 165 3.08 -20.84 -0.58
N ALA A 166 3.63 -20.71 -1.79
CA ALA A 166 3.61 -21.76 -2.79
C ALA A 166 4.24 -23.05 -2.28
N TRP A 167 5.39 -22.92 -1.61
CA TRP A 167 6.07 -24.09 -0.99
C TRP A 167 5.19 -24.77 0.07
N SER A 168 4.43 -24.00 0.85
CA SER A 168 3.51 -24.55 1.87
C SER A 168 2.31 -25.29 1.26
N LYS A 169 1.97 -25.00 -0.02
CA LYS A 169 0.93 -25.71 -0.78
C LYS A 169 1.41 -27.04 -1.36
N GLY A 170 2.68 -27.35 -1.23
CA GLY A 170 3.27 -28.54 -1.84
C GLY A 170 3.68 -28.35 -3.30
N TRP A 171 3.55 -27.14 -3.86
CA TRP A 171 3.98 -26.83 -5.22
C TRP A 171 5.50 -26.78 -5.30
N ARG A 172 6.06 -27.36 -6.37
CA ARG A 172 7.52 -27.52 -6.49
C ARG A 172 8.08 -27.12 -7.87
N HIS A 173 7.24 -27.03 -8.89
CA HIS A 173 7.65 -26.91 -10.30
C HIS A 173 7.04 -25.66 -10.94
N PRO A 174 7.47 -24.44 -10.58
CA PRO A 174 6.96 -23.21 -11.16
C PRO A 174 7.42 -23.03 -12.61
N TYR A 175 6.51 -22.51 -13.45
CA TYR A 175 6.86 -21.84 -14.68
C TYR A 175 6.92 -20.33 -14.42
N LEU A 176 8.08 -19.71 -14.66
CA LEU A 176 8.24 -18.27 -14.52
C LEU A 176 7.93 -17.57 -15.85
N LEU A 177 6.98 -16.65 -15.82
CA LEU A 177 6.68 -15.74 -16.93
C LEU A 177 6.98 -14.31 -16.49
N GLU A 178 8.07 -13.74 -17.02
CA GLU A 178 8.60 -12.43 -16.62
C GLU A 178 8.28 -11.37 -17.64
N ASP A 179 7.88 -10.20 -17.15
CA ASP A 179 7.72 -8.96 -17.91
C ASP A 179 8.82 -7.97 -17.47
N PRO A 180 9.91 -7.81 -18.21
CA PRO A 180 11.03 -6.96 -17.83
C PRO A 180 10.82 -5.47 -18.16
N SER A 181 9.61 -5.04 -18.52
CA SER A 181 9.33 -3.67 -18.99
C SER A 181 9.57 -2.58 -17.95
N ILE A 182 9.48 -2.93 -16.65
CA ILE A 182 9.80 -2.03 -15.53
C ILE A 182 10.63 -2.75 -14.47
N SER A 183 11.38 -1.98 -13.68
CA SER A 183 12.24 -2.52 -12.61
C SER A 183 11.48 -3.36 -11.58
N TYR A 184 10.22 -3.03 -11.29
CA TYR A 184 9.39 -3.78 -10.34
C TYR A 184 9.24 -5.26 -10.76
N SER A 185 8.70 -5.52 -11.94
CA SER A 185 8.39 -6.88 -12.39
C SER A 185 9.65 -7.73 -12.58
N LYS A 186 10.73 -7.12 -13.10
CA LYS A 186 12.04 -7.75 -13.19
C LYS A 186 12.57 -8.16 -11.81
N THR A 187 12.62 -7.21 -10.87
CA THR A 187 13.12 -7.46 -9.51
C THR A 187 12.24 -8.48 -8.77
N PHE A 188 10.93 -8.46 -8.98
CA PHE A 188 10.00 -9.43 -8.40
C PHE A 188 10.29 -10.86 -8.88
N SER A 189 10.58 -11.03 -10.18
CA SER A 189 10.96 -12.33 -10.78
C SER A 189 12.32 -12.80 -10.31
N GLU A 190 13.35 -11.93 -10.33
CA GLU A 190 14.70 -12.25 -9.87
C GLU A 190 14.72 -12.67 -8.38
N ASN A 191 13.98 -11.93 -7.55
CA ASN A 191 13.88 -12.24 -6.13
C ASN A 191 13.09 -13.54 -5.88
N PHE A 192 12.10 -13.86 -6.72
CA PHE A 192 11.44 -15.16 -6.66
C PHE A 192 12.42 -16.28 -6.97
N LYS A 193 13.18 -16.19 -8.07
CA LYS A 193 14.21 -17.18 -8.42
C LYS A 193 15.17 -17.43 -7.25
N TYR A 194 15.68 -16.35 -6.65
CA TYR A 194 16.55 -16.45 -5.49
C TYR A 194 15.88 -17.17 -4.31
N SER A 195 14.69 -16.72 -3.91
CA SER A 195 13.95 -17.29 -2.78
C SER A 195 13.58 -18.75 -3.02
N TRP A 196 13.21 -19.10 -4.26
CA TRP A 196 12.84 -20.44 -4.66
C TRP A 196 14.03 -21.40 -4.56
N GLN A 197 15.20 -20.98 -5.05
CA GLN A 197 16.45 -21.75 -4.92
C GLN A 197 16.82 -21.95 -3.44
N LYS A 198 16.64 -20.94 -2.58
CA LYS A 198 16.90 -21.08 -1.13
C LYS A 198 15.96 -22.06 -0.43
N LEU A 199 14.78 -22.30 -0.97
CA LEU A 199 13.87 -23.36 -0.53
C LEU A 199 14.24 -24.74 -1.06
N GLY A 200 15.23 -24.86 -1.95
CA GLY A 200 15.62 -26.10 -2.64
C GLY A 200 14.84 -26.35 -3.93
N GLY A 201 14.08 -25.37 -4.42
CA GLY A 201 13.29 -25.47 -5.64
C GLY A 201 14.07 -25.15 -6.90
N GLN A 202 13.56 -25.63 -8.03
CA GLN A 202 14.03 -25.33 -9.39
C GLN A 202 12.84 -24.88 -10.24
N LEU A 203 13.10 -24.08 -11.29
CA LEU A 203 12.09 -23.73 -12.26
C LEU A 203 11.84 -24.90 -13.21
N ALA A 204 10.60 -25.17 -13.53
CA ALA A 204 10.21 -26.10 -14.60
C ALA A 204 10.46 -25.50 -16.00
N GLY A 205 10.34 -24.18 -16.09
CA GLY A 205 10.60 -23.40 -17.29
C GLY A 205 10.52 -21.91 -17.01
N GLU A 206 11.07 -21.12 -17.92
CA GLU A 206 10.96 -19.66 -17.88
C GLU A 206 10.89 -19.06 -19.29
N ASP A 207 10.14 -17.96 -19.40
CA ASP A 207 10.07 -17.13 -20.60
C ASP A 207 9.84 -15.67 -20.22
N THR A 208 10.06 -14.78 -21.17
CA THR A 208 9.78 -13.35 -21.06
C THR A 208 8.72 -12.90 -22.05
N PHE A 209 8.00 -11.85 -21.71
CA PHE A 209 7.13 -11.09 -22.61
C PHE A 209 7.16 -9.61 -22.22
N MET A 210 6.77 -8.71 -23.10
CA MET A 210 6.65 -7.30 -22.77
C MET A 210 5.21 -6.96 -22.40
N ASN A 211 5.00 -6.03 -21.44
CA ASN A 211 3.65 -5.61 -21.04
C ASN A 211 2.81 -5.11 -22.23
N SER A 212 3.46 -4.60 -23.26
CA SER A 212 2.83 -4.12 -24.50
C SER A 212 2.52 -5.21 -25.53
N ASP A 213 2.94 -6.46 -25.30
CA ASP A 213 2.75 -7.53 -26.27
C ASP A 213 1.27 -7.87 -26.45
N GLN A 214 0.83 -7.89 -27.71
CA GLN A 214 -0.53 -8.26 -28.07
C GLN A 214 -0.77 -9.79 -27.97
N SER A 215 0.30 -10.59 -28.10
CA SER A 215 0.23 -12.04 -28.07
C SER A 215 1.45 -12.64 -27.39
N ILE A 216 1.20 -13.65 -26.54
CA ILE A 216 2.21 -14.50 -25.91
C ILE A 216 2.09 -15.97 -26.38
N ALA A 217 1.65 -16.19 -27.61
CA ALA A 217 1.37 -17.53 -28.15
C ALA A 217 2.61 -18.44 -28.11
N THR A 218 3.80 -17.90 -28.36
CA THR A 218 5.07 -18.66 -28.30
C THR A 218 5.35 -19.17 -26.90
N GLN A 219 5.20 -18.30 -25.88
CA GLN A 219 5.40 -18.63 -24.48
C GLN A 219 4.35 -19.67 -24.02
N ILE A 220 3.08 -19.51 -24.44
CA ILE A 220 2.00 -20.45 -24.15
C ILE A 220 2.30 -21.83 -24.75
N THR A 221 2.78 -21.91 -25.96
CA THR A 221 3.12 -23.19 -26.62
C THR A 221 4.16 -23.96 -25.80
N LYS A 222 5.23 -23.29 -25.36
CA LYS A 222 6.27 -23.90 -24.52
C LYS A 222 5.71 -24.32 -23.16
N MET A 223 4.98 -23.41 -22.49
CA MET A 223 4.38 -23.67 -21.18
C MET A 223 3.43 -24.86 -21.26
N LYS A 224 2.53 -24.88 -22.26
CA LYS A 224 1.55 -25.94 -22.43
C LYS A 224 2.20 -27.30 -22.64
N SER A 225 3.28 -27.39 -23.42
CA SER A 225 4.03 -28.64 -23.60
C SER A 225 4.52 -29.22 -22.26
N LEU A 226 4.98 -28.38 -21.31
CA LEU A 226 5.40 -28.82 -19.99
C LEU A 226 4.21 -29.15 -19.07
N VAL A 227 3.11 -28.41 -19.18
CA VAL A 227 1.88 -28.64 -18.43
C VAL A 227 1.26 -29.99 -18.81
N ASP A 228 1.16 -30.29 -20.10
CA ASP A 228 0.62 -31.56 -20.61
C ASP A 228 1.47 -32.77 -20.16
N GLN A 229 2.77 -32.55 -19.94
CA GLN A 229 3.69 -33.54 -19.35
C GLN A 229 3.64 -33.58 -17.81
N LYS A 230 2.78 -32.81 -17.17
CA LYS A 230 2.66 -32.68 -15.70
C LYS A 230 3.96 -32.23 -15.00
N LYS A 231 4.77 -31.42 -15.71
CA LYS A 231 6.05 -30.90 -15.20
C LYS A 231 5.93 -29.51 -14.58
N VAL A 232 4.75 -28.90 -14.61
CA VAL A 232 4.46 -27.57 -14.03
C VAL A 232 3.25 -27.71 -13.09
N ASP A 233 3.33 -27.14 -11.92
CA ASP A 233 2.24 -27.16 -10.93
C ASP A 233 1.70 -25.76 -10.59
N PHE A 234 2.43 -24.70 -10.91
CA PHE A 234 1.94 -23.31 -10.85
C PHE A 234 2.72 -22.39 -11.78
N ILE A 235 2.19 -21.20 -12.02
CA ILE A 235 2.82 -20.15 -12.82
C ILE A 235 3.16 -18.98 -11.90
N TRP A 236 4.41 -18.52 -11.95
CA TRP A 236 4.82 -17.24 -11.37
C TRP A 236 4.71 -16.16 -12.43
N MET A 237 3.82 -15.18 -12.20
CA MET A 237 3.57 -14.06 -13.12
C MET A 237 4.29 -12.81 -12.62
N GLY A 238 5.52 -12.61 -13.06
CA GLY A 238 6.31 -11.42 -12.78
C GLY A 238 5.92 -10.27 -13.70
N SER A 239 4.72 -9.72 -13.54
CA SER A 239 4.18 -8.64 -14.36
C SER A 239 3.18 -7.78 -13.59
N TYR A 240 2.49 -6.89 -14.29
CA TYR A 240 1.46 -6.01 -13.77
C TYR A 240 0.37 -5.78 -14.84
N ALA A 241 -0.80 -5.30 -14.44
CA ALA A 241 -1.84 -4.92 -15.40
C ALA A 241 -1.43 -3.65 -16.18
N PRO A 242 -1.81 -3.50 -17.49
CA PRO A 242 -2.75 -4.35 -18.22
C PRO A 242 -2.15 -5.58 -18.93
N GLY A 243 -0.83 -5.59 -19.27
CA GLY A 243 -0.22 -6.65 -20.06
C GLY A 243 -0.29 -8.01 -19.37
N GLY A 244 -0.03 -8.08 -18.06
CA GLY A 244 -0.18 -9.30 -17.28
C GLY A 244 -1.60 -9.83 -17.25
N ALA A 245 -2.62 -8.96 -17.30
CA ALA A 245 -4.03 -9.37 -17.44
C ALA A 245 -4.28 -9.99 -18.82
N SER A 246 -3.75 -9.38 -19.89
CA SER A 246 -3.81 -9.94 -21.25
C SER A 246 -3.14 -11.32 -21.32
N ALA A 247 -1.95 -11.45 -20.76
CA ALA A 247 -1.22 -12.73 -20.67
C ALA A 247 -2.04 -13.79 -19.92
N THR A 248 -2.60 -13.44 -18.76
CA THR A 248 -3.46 -14.32 -17.97
C THR A 248 -4.66 -14.80 -18.78
N LYS A 249 -5.36 -13.90 -19.50
CA LYS A 249 -6.47 -14.25 -20.38
C LYS A 249 -6.06 -15.27 -21.45
N GLN A 250 -4.91 -15.05 -22.10
CA GLN A 250 -4.41 -15.94 -23.15
C GLN A 250 -4.01 -17.31 -22.59
N ILE A 251 -3.41 -17.38 -21.40
CA ILE A 251 -3.08 -18.62 -20.69
C ILE A 251 -4.36 -19.41 -20.41
N ARG A 252 -5.41 -18.77 -19.88
CA ARG A 252 -6.70 -19.42 -19.60
C ARG A 252 -7.40 -19.88 -20.87
N ALA A 253 -7.36 -19.07 -21.93
CA ALA A 253 -7.92 -19.44 -23.25
C ALA A 253 -7.23 -20.66 -23.89
N ALA A 254 -5.96 -20.91 -23.56
CA ALA A 254 -5.23 -22.11 -23.99
C ALA A 254 -5.54 -23.36 -23.14
N GLY A 255 -6.49 -23.30 -22.20
CA GLY A 255 -6.87 -24.40 -21.32
C GLY A 255 -5.84 -24.69 -20.21
N ILE A 256 -5.02 -23.73 -19.84
CA ILE A 256 -4.06 -23.87 -18.73
C ILE A 256 -4.73 -23.29 -17.47
N ASP A 257 -5.23 -24.17 -16.57
CA ASP A 257 -5.96 -23.81 -15.35
C ASP A 257 -5.10 -23.88 -14.08
N LEU A 258 -3.77 -24.00 -14.24
CA LEU A 258 -2.86 -24.03 -13.11
C LEU A 258 -2.97 -22.75 -12.25
N PRO A 259 -2.66 -22.82 -10.94
CA PRO A 259 -2.53 -21.64 -10.10
C PRO A 259 -1.55 -20.64 -10.70
N ILE A 260 -1.94 -19.37 -10.74
CA ILE A 260 -1.06 -18.24 -11.10
C ILE A 260 -0.83 -17.42 -9.83
N ILE A 261 0.42 -17.11 -9.54
CA ILE A 261 0.80 -16.19 -8.46
C ILE A 261 1.38 -14.92 -9.08
N GLY A 262 0.72 -13.78 -8.84
CA GLY A 262 1.21 -12.45 -9.18
C GLY A 262 1.52 -11.63 -7.93
N GLY A 263 2.17 -10.51 -8.12
CA GLY A 263 2.46 -9.56 -7.06
C GLY A 263 1.46 -8.40 -6.97
N ALA A 264 1.83 -7.35 -6.23
CA ALA A 264 1.02 -6.13 -6.05
C ALA A 264 0.69 -5.40 -7.36
N GLY A 265 1.34 -5.72 -8.46
CA GLY A 265 0.94 -5.30 -9.81
C GLY A 265 -0.45 -5.77 -10.24
N PHE A 266 -1.04 -6.72 -9.51
CA PHE A 266 -2.40 -7.23 -9.68
C PHE A 266 -3.30 -6.93 -8.48
N ASP A 267 -2.91 -5.99 -7.62
CA ASP A 267 -3.75 -5.55 -6.50
C ASP A 267 -5.04 -4.90 -7.02
N GLY A 268 -6.14 -5.10 -6.27
CA GLY A 268 -7.45 -4.57 -6.64
C GLY A 268 -8.16 -5.32 -7.77
N THR A 269 -9.31 -4.78 -8.18
CA THR A 269 -10.24 -5.47 -9.10
C THR A 269 -10.36 -4.81 -10.46
N PHE A 270 -9.67 -3.70 -10.70
CA PHE A 270 -9.82 -2.86 -11.91
C PHE A 270 -9.48 -3.58 -13.22
N TRP A 271 -8.64 -4.59 -13.17
CA TRP A 271 -8.18 -5.36 -14.33
C TRP A 271 -9.01 -6.62 -14.62
N LEU A 272 -9.87 -7.05 -13.67
CA LEU A 272 -10.64 -8.29 -13.78
C LEU A 272 -11.63 -8.30 -14.96
N GLY A 273 -12.09 -7.13 -15.38
CA GLY A 273 -12.91 -7.00 -16.58
C GLY A 273 -12.25 -7.49 -17.86
N ALA A 274 -10.92 -7.49 -17.91
CA ALA A 274 -10.14 -8.02 -19.03
C ALA A 274 -10.04 -9.56 -19.03
N VAL A 275 -10.31 -10.22 -17.87
CA VAL A 275 -10.21 -11.67 -17.67
C VAL A 275 -11.50 -12.21 -17.04
N PRO A 276 -12.62 -12.21 -17.77
CA PRO A 276 -13.91 -12.67 -17.23
C PRO A 276 -13.82 -14.11 -16.71
N GLY A 277 -14.42 -14.38 -15.54
CA GLY A 277 -14.45 -15.72 -14.95
C GLY A 277 -13.10 -16.19 -14.39
N LEU A 278 -12.19 -15.29 -14.12
CA LEU A 278 -10.86 -15.63 -13.57
C LEU A 278 -10.97 -16.51 -12.33
N GLN A 279 -10.25 -17.62 -12.35
CA GLN A 279 -10.08 -18.57 -11.24
C GLN A 279 -8.60 -18.90 -11.05
N ASN A 280 -8.25 -19.48 -9.89
CA ASN A 280 -6.91 -19.93 -9.56
C ASN A 280 -5.82 -18.85 -9.77
N PHE A 281 -6.15 -17.58 -9.54
CA PHE A 281 -5.22 -16.48 -9.54
C PHE A 281 -5.05 -15.95 -8.11
N TYR A 282 -3.82 -15.81 -7.71
CA TYR A 282 -3.46 -15.32 -6.37
C TYR A 282 -2.55 -14.11 -6.51
N THR A 283 -2.81 -13.08 -5.72
CA THR A 283 -1.95 -11.90 -5.66
C THR A 283 -1.46 -11.68 -4.23
N ILE A 284 -0.26 -11.17 -4.12
CA ILE A 284 0.35 -10.74 -2.86
C ILE A 284 0.15 -9.23 -2.80
N ALA A 285 -0.79 -8.77 -1.98
CA ALA A 285 -1.30 -7.40 -2.06
C ALA A 285 -1.63 -6.80 -0.69
N GLY A 286 -2.21 -5.61 -0.68
CA GLY A 286 -2.48 -4.83 0.53
C GLY A 286 -3.62 -5.34 1.40
N GLY A 287 -4.57 -6.10 0.85
CA GLY A 287 -5.74 -6.58 1.61
C GLY A 287 -7.01 -6.61 0.78
N VAL A 288 -8.13 -6.87 1.43
CA VAL A 288 -9.47 -6.94 0.79
C VAL A 288 -10.17 -5.60 0.93
N THR A 289 -10.27 -4.86 -0.16
CA THR A 289 -10.84 -3.50 -0.17
C THR A 289 -12.35 -3.49 -0.15
N SER A 290 -12.98 -4.54 -0.66
CA SER A 290 -14.44 -4.69 -0.78
C SER A 290 -15.15 -5.09 0.53
N GLY A 291 -14.41 -5.14 1.64
CA GLY A 291 -14.90 -5.54 2.95
C GLY A 291 -14.55 -6.98 3.32
N GLY A 292 -14.50 -7.26 4.63
CA GLY A 292 -14.12 -8.58 5.14
C GLY A 292 -12.60 -8.79 5.30
N ASP A 293 -11.77 -7.75 5.19
CA ASP A 293 -10.37 -7.85 5.55
C ASP A 293 -10.23 -8.22 7.04
N PRO A 294 -9.50 -9.29 7.38
CA PRO A 294 -9.37 -9.74 8.77
C PRO A 294 -8.54 -8.77 9.63
N ASN A 295 -7.70 -7.95 9.03
CA ASN A 295 -6.93 -6.94 9.76
C ASN A 295 -7.76 -5.67 9.98
N LYS A 296 -8.12 -5.41 11.24
CA LYS A 296 -8.98 -4.29 11.63
C LYS A 296 -8.40 -2.92 11.26
N LEU A 297 -7.07 -2.76 11.23
CA LEU A 297 -6.43 -1.49 10.86
C LEU A 297 -6.59 -1.23 9.36
N ARG A 298 -6.38 -2.25 8.51
CA ARG A 298 -6.62 -2.15 7.07
C ARG A 298 -8.09 -1.88 6.78
N ALA A 299 -8.98 -2.70 7.35
CA ALA A 299 -10.43 -2.54 7.20
C ALA A 299 -10.91 -1.12 7.55
N ALA A 300 -10.36 -0.51 8.61
CA ALA A 300 -10.71 0.85 9.01
C ALA A 300 -10.29 1.90 7.97
N VAL A 301 -9.15 1.71 7.29
CA VAL A 301 -8.71 2.61 6.21
C VAL A 301 -9.63 2.49 5.00
N TYR A 302 -9.97 1.25 4.59
CA TYR A 302 -10.87 1.02 3.46
C TYR A 302 -12.29 1.55 3.73
N ALA A 303 -12.80 1.36 4.94
CA ALA A 303 -14.06 1.96 5.37
C ALA A 303 -14.03 3.51 5.31
N ALA A 304 -12.93 4.12 5.74
CA ALA A 304 -12.73 5.56 5.65
C ALA A 304 -12.63 6.04 4.19
N TYR A 305 -12.00 5.25 3.31
CA TYR A 305 -11.97 5.52 1.87
C TYR A 305 -13.39 5.52 1.29
N LYS A 306 -14.15 4.45 1.54
CA LYS A 306 -15.53 4.34 1.08
C LYS A 306 -16.41 5.47 1.60
N ALA A 307 -16.29 5.82 2.88
CA ALA A 307 -17.04 6.92 3.47
C ALA A 307 -16.70 8.29 2.83
N LYS A 308 -15.47 8.50 2.42
CA LYS A 308 -15.02 9.77 1.81
C LYS A 308 -15.34 9.87 0.33
N PHE A 309 -15.20 8.78 -0.43
CA PHE A 309 -15.27 8.81 -1.90
C PHE A 309 -16.51 8.11 -2.47
N GLY A 310 -17.37 7.50 -1.64
CA GLY A 310 -18.60 6.83 -2.06
C GLY A 310 -18.39 5.50 -2.80
N LYS A 311 -17.16 5.00 -2.86
CA LYS A 311 -16.79 3.75 -3.55
C LYS A 311 -15.67 3.03 -2.80
N GLU A 312 -15.51 1.74 -3.07
CA GLU A 312 -14.39 0.96 -2.52
C GLU A 312 -13.04 1.52 -2.99
N ALA A 313 -11.99 1.29 -2.19
CA ALA A 313 -10.65 1.62 -2.61
C ALA A 313 -10.27 0.74 -3.83
N PRO A 314 -9.80 1.34 -4.93
CA PRO A 314 -9.52 0.56 -6.15
C PRO A 314 -8.29 -0.36 -5.99
N LEU A 315 -7.35 0.00 -5.12
CA LEU A 315 -6.15 -0.74 -4.79
C LEU A 315 -5.88 -0.65 -3.28
N GLY A 316 -5.64 -1.79 -2.66
CA GLY A 316 -5.46 -1.89 -1.23
C GLY A 316 -4.09 -1.38 -0.79
N GLU A 317 -3.02 -1.93 -1.35
CA GLU A 317 -1.64 -1.61 -0.94
C GLU A 317 -1.34 -0.12 -1.10
N GLN A 318 -1.66 0.46 -2.26
CA GLN A 318 -1.35 1.86 -2.55
C GLN A 318 -2.15 2.83 -1.66
N THR A 319 -3.42 2.50 -1.37
CA THR A 319 -4.21 3.29 -0.40
C THR A 319 -3.58 3.25 0.99
N LEU A 320 -3.11 2.07 1.41
CA LEU A 320 -2.42 1.90 2.69
C LEU A 320 -1.06 2.58 2.72
N ASN A 321 -0.33 2.60 1.59
CA ASN A 321 0.96 3.27 1.50
C ASN A 321 0.85 4.76 1.83
N GLY A 322 -0.01 5.49 1.13
CA GLY A 322 -0.20 6.92 1.38
C GLY A 322 -0.70 7.21 2.79
N TYR A 323 -1.66 6.43 3.26
CA TYR A 323 -2.19 6.56 4.62
C TYR A 323 -1.11 6.31 5.68
N SER A 324 -0.38 5.20 5.57
CA SER A 324 0.62 4.79 6.56
C SER A 324 1.86 5.67 6.54
N ALA A 325 2.29 6.17 5.38
CA ALA A 325 3.39 7.12 5.28
C ALA A 325 3.11 8.40 6.07
N VAL A 326 1.89 8.95 5.97
CA VAL A 326 1.50 10.14 6.77
C VAL A 326 1.52 9.85 8.27
N TYR A 327 1.03 8.66 8.70
CA TYR A 327 1.08 8.27 10.12
C TYR A 327 2.52 8.00 10.59
N ALA A 328 3.37 7.40 9.76
CA ALA A 328 4.79 7.22 10.09
C ALA A 328 5.49 8.56 10.32
N PHE A 329 5.26 9.54 9.45
CA PHE A 329 5.76 10.90 9.64
C PHE A 329 5.24 11.54 10.92
N LYS A 330 3.92 11.42 11.20
CA LYS A 330 3.33 11.92 12.44
C LYS A 330 4.06 11.36 13.65
N ILE A 331 4.21 10.04 13.74
CA ILE A 331 4.87 9.36 14.86
C ILE A 331 6.32 9.83 15.01
N ALA A 332 7.07 9.90 13.91
CA ALA A 332 8.46 10.32 13.92
C ALA A 332 8.63 11.79 14.36
N ILE A 333 7.80 12.70 13.87
CA ILE A 333 7.81 14.12 14.23
C ILE A 333 7.46 14.32 15.71
N GLU A 334 6.45 13.61 16.22
CA GLU A 334 6.05 13.69 17.63
C GLU A 334 7.15 13.17 18.57
N ARG A 335 7.80 12.06 18.20
CA ARG A 335 8.96 11.51 18.94
C ARG A 335 10.18 12.45 18.88
N ALA A 336 10.43 13.05 17.72
CA ALA A 336 11.50 14.02 17.52
C ALA A 336 11.22 15.38 18.19
N LYS A 337 9.95 15.69 18.49
CA LYS A 337 9.46 17.03 18.85
C LYS A 337 9.96 18.11 17.86
N SER A 338 10.11 17.77 16.60
CA SER A 338 10.74 18.59 15.56
C SER A 338 10.31 18.16 14.18
N ILE A 339 10.32 19.11 13.22
CA ILE A 339 10.18 18.85 11.78
C ILE A 339 11.51 18.87 11.04
N ASP A 340 12.62 19.02 11.75
CA ASP A 340 13.96 18.92 11.16
C ASP A 340 14.14 17.53 10.54
N GLY A 341 14.54 17.50 9.26
CA GLY A 341 14.62 16.26 8.49
C GLY A 341 15.54 15.21 9.10
N ALA A 342 16.71 15.62 9.63
CA ALA A 342 17.65 14.68 10.23
C ALA A 342 17.10 14.08 11.54
N LYS A 343 16.41 14.91 12.35
CA LYS A 343 15.77 14.45 13.59
C LYS A 343 14.59 13.50 13.30
N VAL A 344 13.81 13.78 12.25
CA VAL A 344 12.72 12.91 11.82
C VAL A 344 13.25 11.57 11.33
N VAL A 345 14.27 11.56 10.47
CA VAL A 345 14.95 10.35 9.99
C VAL A 345 15.46 9.51 11.16
N ALA A 346 16.14 10.12 12.15
CA ALA A 346 16.64 9.42 13.32
C ALA A 346 15.51 8.76 14.17
N GLN A 347 14.28 9.21 14.07
CA GLN A 347 13.13 8.53 14.71
C GLN A 347 12.53 7.44 13.82
N LEU A 348 12.49 7.63 12.50
CA LEU A 348 12.08 6.56 11.56
C LEU A 348 13.04 5.37 11.65
N GLU A 349 14.34 5.61 11.75
CA GLU A 349 15.38 4.57 11.94
C GLU A 349 15.22 3.75 13.24
N LYS A 350 14.38 4.20 14.18
CA LYS A 350 14.05 3.50 15.44
C LYS A 350 12.73 2.72 15.39
N PHE A 351 12.05 2.68 14.26
CA PHE A 351 10.82 1.89 14.15
C PHE A 351 11.16 0.41 14.28
N LYS A 352 10.52 -0.25 15.26
CA LYS A 352 10.67 -1.68 15.53
C LYS A 352 9.29 -2.28 15.71
N ASN A 353 8.83 -2.99 14.69
CA ASN A 353 7.46 -3.52 14.64
C ASN A 353 6.40 -2.44 14.88
N GLU A 354 6.62 -1.23 14.36
CA GLU A 354 5.67 -0.12 14.46
C GLU A 354 4.37 -0.48 13.75
N LYS A 355 3.27 -0.50 14.49
CA LYS A 355 1.96 -0.94 13.98
C LYS A 355 1.33 0.15 13.12
N LEU A 356 1.31 -0.05 11.82
CA LEU A 356 0.63 0.80 10.86
C LEU A 356 -0.40 -0.03 10.07
N PRO A 357 -1.40 0.58 9.43
CA PRO A 357 -2.37 -0.15 8.61
C PRO A 357 -1.74 -0.97 7.49
N ILE A 358 -0.66 -0.49 6.88
CA ILE A 358 0.09 -1.23 5.87
C ILE A 358 0.78 -2.48 6.43
N GLY A 359 0.97 -2.57 7.74
CA GLY A 359 1.63 -3.68 8.45
C GLY A 359 2.61 -3.20 9.51
N ASN A 360 3.33 -4.13 10.11
CA ASN A 360 4.35 -3.82 11.10
C ASN A 360 5.64 -3.37 10.41
N ILE A 361 6.03 -2.12 10.64
CA ILE A 361 7.20 -1.52 10.00
C ILE A 361 8.42 -1.58 10.93
N THR A 362 9.53 -2.03 10.38
CA THR A 362 10.84 -1.98 11.05
C THR A 362 11.86 -1.34 10.11
N TRP A 363 12.46 -0.25 10.55
CA TRP A 363 13.58 0.42 9.89
C TRP A 363 14.74 0.61 10.86
N THR A 364 15.96 0.56 10.36
CA THR A 364 17.17 0.72 11.15
C THR A 364 18.13 1.66 10.43
N PRO A 365 19.16 2.23 11.11
CA PRO A 365 20.17 3.05 10.44
C PRO A 365 20.93 2.34 9.31
N LYS A 366 20.86 1.00 9.25
CA LYS A 366 21.53 0.20 8.21
C LYS A 366 20.55 -0.30 7.13
N CYS A 367 19.23 -0.21 7.39
CA CYS A 367 18.22 -0.74 6.48
C CYS A 367 16.93 0.08 6.56
N HIS A 368 16.61 0.81 5.51
CA HIS A 368 15.39 1.60 5.37
C HIS A 368 14.28 0.87 4.60
N ILE A 369 14.40 -0.45 4.48
CA ILE A 369 13.40 -1.32 3.84
C ILE A 369 12.70 -2.15 4.91
N SER A 370 11.36 -2.16 4.91
CA SER A 370 10.56 -2.97 5.84
C SER A 370 10.41 -4.40 5.33
N LYS A 371 11.51 -5.14 5.30
CA LYS A 371 11.67 -6.44 4.64
C LYS A 371 10.99 -7.63 5.31
N LEU A 372 10.54 -7.50 6.56
CA LEU A 372 9.92 -8.60 7.31
C LEU A 372 8.40 -8.44 7.48
N ARG A 373 7.80 -7.46 6.81
CA ARG A 373 6.37 -7.23 6.87
C ARG A 373 5.61 -8.42 6.28
N ALA A 374 4.63 -8.96 7.03
CA ALA A 374 3.69 -9.94 6.50
C ALA A 374 2.74 -9.28 5.49
N LEU A 375 2.34 -10.02 4.47
CA LEU A 375 1.41 -9.59 3.44
C LEU A 375 0.26 -10.57 3.27
N PRO A 376 -0.95 -10.09 2.94
CA PRO A 376 -2.04 -10.97 2.57
C PRO A 376 -1.82 -11.60 1.20
N ILE A 377 -2.21 -12.86 1.10
CA ILE A 377 -2.47 -13.55 -0.16
C ILE A 377 -3.95 -13.42 -0.42
N ILE A 378 -4.31 -12.94 -1.59
CA ILE A 378 -5.68 -12.70 -2.02
C ILE A 378 -5.96 -13.50 -3.29
N THR A 379 -7.17 -13.99 -3.45
CA THR A 379 -7.70 -14.55 -4.70
C THR A 379 -8.94 -13.78 -5.13
N PHE A 380 -9.46 -14.09 -6.31
CA PHE A 380 -10.63 -13.44 -6.88
C PHE A 380 -11.76 -14.45 -7.09
N VAL A 381 -12.96 -14.11 -6.64
CA VAL A 381 -14.17 -14.92 -6.79
C VAL A 381 -15.32 -13.98 -7.19
N GLY A 382 -15.93 -14.22 -8.35
CA GLY A 382 -17.03 -13.38 -8.85
C GLY A 382 -16.62 -11.90 -8.96
N ASN A 383 -15.43 -11.61 -9.46
CA ASN A 383 -14.85 -10.27 -9.58
C ASN A 383 -14.66 -9.52 -8.25
N LYS A 384 -14.59 -10.25 -7.14
CA LYS A 384 -14.31 -9.68 -5.81
C LYS A 384 -13.06 -10.31 -5.21
N GLU A 385 -12.35 -9.51 -4.45
CA GLU A 385 -11.22 -9.98 -3.65
C GLU A 385 -11.70 -10.89 -2.53
N LYS A 386 -10.93 -11.95 -2.27
CA LYS A 386 -11.13 -12.87 -1.15
C LYS A 386 -9.80 -13.12 -0.46
N PHE A 387 -9.77 -12.90 0.85
CA PHE A 387 -8.61 -13.21 1.68
C PHE A 387 -8.33 -14.71 1.73
N VAL A 388 -7.08 -15.10 1.57
CA VAL A 388 -6.62 -16.50 1.62
C VAL A 388 -5.76 -16.75 2.85
N ALA A 389 -4.71 -15.95 3.06
CA ALA A 389 -3.77 -16.09 4.17
C ALA A 389 -3.03 -14.78 4.39
N GLU A 390 -2.45 -14.62 5.59
CA GLU A 390 -1.42 -13.61 5.85
C GLU A 390 -0.09 -14.32 6.07
N VAL A 391 0.92 -13.98 5.27
CA VAL A 391 2.18 -14.71 5.22
C VAL A 391 3.35 -13.75 5.46
N ALA A 392 4.22 -14.10 6.40
CA ALA A 392 5.49 -13.41 6.59
C ALA A 392 6.60 -14.08 5.76
N PRO A 393 7.56 -13.32 5.25
CA PRO A 393 8.69 -13.91 4.54
C PRO A 393 9.59 -14.66 5.53
N LYS A 394 10.11 -15.83 5.11
CA LYS A 394 11.14 -16.52 5.90
C LYS A 394 12.46 -15.75 5.80
N PRO A 395 13.12 -15.39 6.90
CA PRO A 395 14.36 -14.61 6.87
C PRO A 395 15.47 -15.23 6.01
N GLY A 396 15.64 -16.51 6.05
CA GLY A 396 16.72 -17.25 5.35
C GLY A 396 16.59 -17.31 3.83
N ILE A 397 15.44 -16.88 3.26
CA ILE A 397 15.21 -16.88 1.82
C ILE A 397 15.07 -15.45 1.24
N LEU A 398 15.23 -14.43 2.07
CA LEU A 398 15.20 -13.05 1.60
C LEU A 398 16.44 -12.75 0.75
N PRO A 399 16.30 -12.04 -0.38
CA PRO A 399 17.44 -11.60 -1.17
C PRO A 399 18.40 -10.71 -0.37
N PRO A 400 19.72 -10.86 -0.55
CA PRO A 400 20.71 -10.08 0.18
C PRO A 400 20.65 -8.58 -0.16
N THR A 401 20.07 -8.22 -1.31
CA THR A 401 19.83 -6.84 -1.74
C THR A 401 18.83 -6.07 -0.86
N LEU A 402 18.10 -6.76 0.00
CA LEU A 402 17.21 -6.14 0.99
C LEU A 402 17.98 -5.71 2.25
N CYS A 403 19.02 -4.91 2.08
CA CYS A 403 19.93 -4.46 3.13
C CYS A 403 20.66 -5.65 3.80
#